data_788755cfc42513cccd7129a00f99a8e5
#
_entry.id   788755cfc42513cccd7129a00f99a8e5
#
_cell.length_a   1.000
_cell.length_b   1.000
_cell.length_c   1.000
_cell.angle_alpha   90.00
_cell.angle_beta   90.00
_cell.angle_gamma   90.00
#
_symmetry.space_group_name_H-M   'P 1'
#
loop_
_entity.id
_entity.type
_entity.pdbx_description
1 polymer ?
#
loop_
_entity_poly.entity_id
_entity_poly.type
_entity_poly.pdbx_seq_one_letter_code
_entity_poly.pdbx_strand_id
1 'polypeptide(L)'
;MRLRVPFFDNPTIQTLANITYITGNGPFHEGLIFETRKGAYYIAQTYPVTFIMVNSLNDAVKEIVSFCQFNPLSHQYKITNSYYPSTLVTVSDIAAIVKTMPNEYNILDENCQKFCQKIINSIRTIKFHFFNIMIFIILIP
;
A
#
# COMPACT_ATOMS: atom_id res chain seq x y z
N MET A 1 2.58 3.62 -5.32
CA MET A 1 3.19 2.35 -5.79
C MET A 1 2.95 1.25 -4.77
N ARG A 2 2.79 0.06 -5.22
CA ARG A 2 2.62 -1.14 -4.41
C ARG A 2 3.88 -1.99 -4.56
N LEU A 3 4.55 -2.31 -3.45
CA LEU A 3 5.81 -3.02 -3.44
C LEU A 3 5.65 -4.36 -2.73
N ARG A 4 6.18 -5.41 -3.32
CA ARG A 4 6.17 -6.77 -2.80
C ARG A 4 7.56 -7.31 -2.58
N VAL A 5 7.75 -7.94 -1.43
CA VAL A 5 8.97 -8.62 -1.03
C VAL A 5 8.64 -10.09 -0.78
N PRO A 6 9.25 -11.04 -1.50
CA PRO A 6 9.00 -12.46 -1.25
C PRO A 6 9.45 -12.85 0.15
N PHE A 7 8.71 -13.73 0.82
CA PHE A 7 9.12 -14.28 2.12
C PHE A 7 10.35 -15.19 2.01
N PHE A 8 10.58 -15.76 0.83
CA PHE A 8 11.68 -16.67 0.58
C PHE A 8 12.30 -16.36 -0.78
N ASP A 9 13.63 -16.34 -0.85
CA ASP A 9 14.39 -16.17 -2.11
C ASP A 9 14.50 -17.50 -2.89
N ASN A 10 13.41 -18.27 -2.96
CA ASN A 10 13.34 -19.53 -3.68
C ASN A 10 12.49 -19.36 -4.95
N PRO A 11 13.05 -19.64 -6.15
CA PRO A 11 12.34 -19.45 -7.42
C PRO A 11 11.02 -20.24 -7.53
N THR A 12 10.96 -21.45 -6.96
CA THR A 12 9.75 -22.28 -6.97
C THR A 12 8.65 -21.64 -6.11
N ILE A 13 9.01 -21.12 -4.94
CA ILE A 13 8.06 -20.43 -4.05
C ILE A 13 7.61 -19.12 -4.68
N GLN A 14 8.48 -18.41 -5.38
CA GLN A 14 8.12 -17.20 -6.12
C GLN A 14 7.15 -17.49 -7.26
N THR A 15 7.31 -18.62 -7.96
CA THR A 15 6.38 -19.05 -9.00
C THR A 15 5.02 -19.37 -8.41
N LEU A 16 4.95 -20.09 -7.29
CA LEU A 16 3.72 -20.35 -6.56
C LEU A 16 3.08 -19.06 -6.04
N ALA A 17 3.89 -18.11 -5.53
CA ALA A 17 3.43 -16.79 -5.11
C ALA A 17 2.80 -16.00 -6.26
N ASN A 18 3.35 -16.07 -7.44
CA ASN A 18 2.78 -15.42 -8.64
C ASN A 18 1.45 -16.05 -9.06
N ILE A 19 1.26 -17.35 -8.86
CA ILE A 19 0.00 -18.05 -9.14
C ILE A 19 -1.05 -17.70 -8.08
N THR A 20 -0.68 -17.73 -6.81
CA THR A 20 -1.58 -17.37 -5.68
C THR A 20 -1.84 -15.87 -5.60
N TYR A 21 -1.06 -15.05 -6.30
CA TYR A 21 -1.27 -13.61 -6.42
C TYR A 21 -2.66 -13.23 -6.96
N ILE A 22 -3.20 -14.03 -7.85
CA ILE A 22 -4.56 -13.86 -8.40
C ILE A 22 -5.61 -13.91 -7.28
N THR A 23 -5.35 -14.63 -6.20
CA THR A 23 -6.24 -14.77 -5.04
C THR A 23 -6.01 -13.72 -3.96
N GLY A 24 -4.97 -12.88 -4.09
CA GLY A 24 -4.64 -11.82 -3.13
C GLY A 24 -3.93 -12.28 -1.85
N ASN A 25 -3.62 -13.57 -1.73
CA ASN A 25 -2.91 -14.15 -0.59
C ASN A 25 -1.70 -14.95 -1.10
N GLY A 26 -0.51 -14.40 -1.00
CA GLY A 26 0.72 -15.06 -1.41
C GLY A 26 1.80 -14.98 -0.33
N PRO A 27 2.87 -15.77 -0.44
CA PRO A 27 3.99 -15.79 0.52
C PRO A 27 4.92 -14.58 0.29
N PHE A 28 4.40 -13.36 0.40
CA PHE A 28 5.17 -12.13 0.29
C PHE A 28 4.64 -11.04 1.22
N HIS A 29 5.55 -10.20 1.69
CA HIS A 29 5.23 -8.96 2.37
C HIS A 29 4.85 -7.88 1.33
N GLU A 30 3.89 -7.04 1.67
CA GLU A 30 3.45 -5.96 0.81
C GLU A 30 3.37 -4.63 1.57
N GLY A 31 3.84 -3.57 0.94
CA GLY A 31 3.74 -2.21 1.43
C GLY A 31 3.37 -1.23 0.31
N LEU A 32 2.92 -0.04 0.69
CA LEU A 32 2.59 1.05 -0.21
C LEU A 32 3.62 2.16 -0.13
N ILE A 33 3.99 2.70 -1.27
CA ILE A 33 4.83 3.89 -1.39
C ILE A 33 4.00 4.99 -2.05
N PHE A 34 3.94 6.14 -1.41
CA PHE A 34 3.29 7.35 -1.91
C PHE A 34 4.34 8.39 -2.26
N GLU A 35 4.26 8.91 -3.47
CA GLU A 35 5.06 10.05 -3.90
C GLU A 35 4.16 11.27 -4.02
N THR A 36 4.53 12.35 -3.37
CA THR A 36 3.83 13.63 -3.47
C THR A 36 4.27 14.38 -4.72
N ARG A 37 3.48 15.35 -5.16
CA ARG A 37 3.86 16.25 -6.27
C ARG A 37 5.13 17.04 -6.02
N LYS A 38 5.51 17.24 -4.75
CA LYS A 38 6.73 17.94 -4.34
C LYS A 38 7.93 17.01 -4.22
N GLY A 39 7.78 15.72 -4.58
CA GLY A 39 8.85 14.73 -4.53
C GLY A 39 9.14 14.17 -3.13
N ALA A 40 8.26 14.38 -2.15
CA ALA A 40 8.38 13.71 -0.85
C ALA A 40 7.77 12.31 -0.92
N TYR A 41 8.39 11.36 -0.22
CA TYR A 41 7.98 9.96 -0.18
C TYR A 41 7.43 9.59 1.20
N TYR A 42 6.36 8.81 1.22
CA TYR A 42 5.76 8.22 2.40
C TYR A 42 5.55 6.74 2.18
N ILE A 43 5.65 5.95 3.24
CA ILE A 43 5.34 4.52 3.21
C ILE A 43 4.20 4.19 4.17
N ALA A 44 3.37 3.25 3.76
CA ALA A 44 2.39 2.61 4.63
C ALA A 44 2.59 1.10 4.60
N GLN A 45 2.71 0.49 5.75
CA GLN A 45 2.89 -0.95 5.91
C GLN A 45 2.39 -1.45 7.26
N THR A 46 2.34 -2.75 7.43
CA THR A 46 1.87 -3.42 8.64
C THR A 46 2.58 -4.78 8.79
N TYR A 47 2.65 -5.47 9.92
CA TYR A 47 2.33 -5.08 11.27
C TYR A 47 3.60 -4.78 12.06
N PRO A 48 3.65 -3.80 12.94
CA PRO A 48 2.62 -2.83 13.31
C PRO A 48 2.27 -1.85 12.18
N VAL A 49 1.08 -1.25 12.27
CA VAL A 49 0.63 -0.23 11.30
C VAL A 49 1.58 0.97 11.36
N THR A 50 2.17 1.29 10.22
CA THR A 50 3.18 2.34 10.09
C THR A 50 2.83 3.25 8.92
N PHE A 51 2.91 4.57 9.15
CA PHE A 51 2.85 5.59 8.11
C PHE A 51 3.89 6.65 8.40
N ILE A 52 4.98 6.66 7.64
CA ILE A 52 6.13 7.54 7.86
C ILE A 52 6.63 8.18 6.56
N MET A 53 7.24 9.37 6.69
CA MET A 53 7.97 10.00 5.61
C MET A 53 9.38 9.40 5.52
N VAL A 54 9.89 9.24 4.31
CA VAL A 54 11.25 8.80 4.00
C VAL A 54 11.91 9.74 3.01
N ASN A 55 13.24 9.73 2.94
CA ASN A 55 13.99 10.74 2.17
C ASN A 55 14.00 10.47 0.67
N SER A 56 13.83 9.22 0.25
CA SER A 56 13.93 8.83 -1.16
C SER A 56 13.11 7.58 -1.46
N LEU A 57 12.88 7.31 -2.74
CA LEU A 57 12.30 6.05 -3.18
C LEU A 57 13.14 4.84 -2.74
N ASN A 58 14.46 4.98 -2.79
CA ASN A 58 15.36 3.91 -2.36
C ASN A 58 15.23 3.61 -0.85
N ASP A 59 15.07 4.65 -0.02
CA ASP A 59 14.83 4.48 1.41
C ASP A 59 13.46 3.87 1.67
N ALA A 60 12.44 4.24 0.90
CA ALA A 60 11.12 3.61 0.97
C ALA A 60 11.18 2.10 0.69
N VAL A 61 11.92 1.71 -0.35
CA VAL A 61 12.13 0.29 -0.69
C VAL A 61 12.87 -0.43 0.42
N LYS A 62 13.96 0.14 0.93
CA LYS A 62 14.75 -0.46 2.03
C LYS A 62 13.90 -0.66 3.27
N GLU A 63 13.10 0.32 3.65
CA GLU A 63 12.21 0.23 4.81
C GLU A 63 11.19 -0.90 4.66
N ILE A 64 10.53 -1.02 3.53
CA ILE A 64 9.56 -2.09 3.31
C ILE A 64 10.24 -3.46 3.27
N VAL A 65 11.42 -3.57 2.66
CA VAL A 65 12.18 -4.84 2.63
C VAL A 65 12.63 -5.24 4.03
N SER A 66 13.19 -4.32 4.81
CA SER A 66 13.67 -4.58 6.17
C SER A 66 12.55 -4.95 7.14
N PHE A 67 11.33 -4.48 6.87
CA PHE A 67 10.14 -4.81 7.64
C PHE A 67 9.65 -6.25 7.41
N CYS A 68 10.06 -6.88 6.33
CA CYS A 68 9.72 -8.28 6.04
C CYS A 68 10.44 -9.21 7.02
N GLN A 69 9.73 -9.66 8.05
CA GLN A 69 10.30 -10.47 9.14
C GLN A 69 10.87 -11.82 8.67
N PHE A 70 10.35 -12.36 7.58
CA PHE A 70 10.78 -13.65 7.02
C PHE A 70 11.99 -13.53 6.11
N ASN A 71 12.19 -12.38 5.48
CA ASN A 71 13.29 -12.16 4.54
C ASN A 71 13.75 -10.69 4.54
N PRO A 72 14.26 -10.17 5.69
CA PRO A 72 14.60 -8.75 5.83
C PRO A 72 15.81 -8.33 4.99
N LEU A 73 16.58 -9.28 4.48
CA LEU A 73 17.78 -9.04 3.64
C LEU A 73 17.52 -9.32 2.16
N SER A 74 16.27 -9.54 1.76
CA SER A 74 15.96 -9.80 0.35
C SER A 74 16.40 -8.64 -0.53
N HIS A 75 17.13 -8.97 -1.59
CA HIS A 75 17.41 -8.05 -2.68
C HIS A 75 16.36 -8.12 -3.80
N GLN A 76 15.41 -9.07 -3.69
CA GLN A 76 14.35 -9.26 -4.63
C GLN A 76 13.11 -8.52 -4.14
N TYR A 77 12.58 -7.66 -5.00
CA TYR A 77 11.30 -6.99 -4.79
C TYR A 77 10.67 -6.68 -6.14
N LYS A 78 9.38 -6.46 -6.14
CA LYS A 78 8.64 -6.09 -7.34
C LYS A 78 7.70 -4.94 -7.04
N ILE A 79 7.80 -3.87 -7.82
CA ILE A 79 6.78 -2.83 -7.88
C ILE A 79 5.69 -3.34 -8.83
N THR A 80 4.50 -3.61 -8.30
CA THR A 80 3.44 -4.29 -9.04
C THR A 80 2.44 -3.35 -9.68
N ASN A 81 2.16 -2.22 -9.03
CA ASN A 81 1.22 -1.23 -9.51
C ASN A 81 1.70 0.18 -9.18
N SER A 82 1.67 1.05 -10.18
CA SER A 82 1.72 2.49 -9.97
C SER A 82 0.32 3.04 -10.23
N TYR A 83 -0.25 3.69 -9.22
CA TYR A 83 -1.54 4.33 -9.32
C TYR A 83 -1.34 5.83 -9.11
N TYR A 84 -1.88 6.62 -10.03
CA TYR A 84 -1.90 8.07 -9.91
C TYR A 84 -3.26 8.49 -9.34
N PRO A 85 -3.34 8.76 -8.01
CA PRO A 85 -4.56 9.24 -7.44
C PRO A 85 -4.91 10.59 -8.05
N SER A 86 -6.20 10.92 -8.04
CA SER A 86 -6.62 12.25 -8.46
C SER A 86 -5.95 13.31 -7.59
N THR A 87 -5.86 14.50 -8.12
CA THR A 87 -5.21 15.69 -7.54
C THR A 87 -5.73 16.10 -6.15
N LEU A 88 -6.77 15.44 -5.65
CA LEU A 88 -7.52 15.81 -4.45
C LEU A 88 -7.14 14.98 -3.19
N VAL A 89 -6.32 13.93 -3.32
CA VAL A 89 -5.89 13.13 -2.15
C VAL A 89 -4.65 13.75 -1.54
N THR A 90 -4.72 14.09 -0.26
CA THR A 90 -3.61 14.67 0.50
C THR A 90 -2.92 13.62 1.36
N VAL A 91 -1.71 13.95 1.85
CA VAL A 91 -1.00 13.13 2.85
C VAL A 91 -1.83 12.95 4.12
N SER A 92 -2.54 14.00 4.55
CA SER A 92 -3.43 13.97 5.72
C SER A 92 -4.59 13.00 5.52
N ASP A 93 -5.17 12.93 4.32
CA ASP A 93 -6.22 11.97 3.99
C ASP A 93 -5.73 10.53 4.11
N ILE A 94 -4.53 10.26 3.57
CA ILE A 94 -3.91 8.94 3.66
C ILE A 94 -3.59 8.59 5.11
N ALA A 95 -3.03 9.52 5.89
CA ALA A 95 -2.75 9.33 7.30
C ALA A 95 -4.02 9.00 8.11
N ALA A 96 -5.13 9.68 7.82
CA ALA A 96 -6.41 9.41 8.46
C ALA A 96 -6.93 8.01 8.12
N ILE A 97 -6.82 7.58 6.88
CA ILE A 97 -7.19 6.22 6.45
C ILE A 97 -6.34 5.18 7.18
N VAL A 98 -5.02 5.36 7.21
CA VAL A 98 -4.09 4.43 7.88
C VAL A 98 -4.41 4.28 9.36
N LYS A 99 -4.77 5.38 10.04
CA LYS A 99 -5.17 5.36 11.46
C LYS A 99 -6.41 4.52 11.74
N THR A 100 -7.26 4.29 10.76
CA THR A 100 -8.45 3.43 10.92
C THR A 100 -8.16 1.95 10.75
N MET A 101 -6.95 1.59 10.29
CA MET A 101 -6.59 0.20 10.03
C MET A 101 -6.34 -0.55 11.36
N PRO A 102 -6.83 -1.81 11.47
CA PRO A 102 -6.58 -2.61 12.67
C PRO A 102 -5.10 -2.97 12.80
N ASN A 103 -4.63 -3.05 14.04
CA ASN A 103 -3.25 -3.40 14.37
C ASN A 103 -3.05 -4.89 14.67
N GLU A 104 -4.11 -5.69 14.52
CA GLU A 104 -4.10 -7.12 14.76
C GLU A 104 -3.87 -7.89 13.47
N TYR A 105 -2.96 -8.87 13.52
CA TYR A 105 -2.67 -9.73 12.37
C TYR A 105 -3.58 -10.95 12.35
N ASN A 106 -4.24 -11.17 11.21
CA ASN A 106 -4.96 -12.39 10.91
C ASN A 106 -4.63 -12.81 9.48
N ILE A 107 -4.09 -14.01 9.32
CA ILE A 107 -3.63 -14.50 8.01
C ILE A 107 -4.71 -14.49 6.92
N LEU A 108 -5.98 -14.62 7.31
CA LEU A 108 -7.10 -14.66 6.37
C LEU A 108 -7.63 -13.27 6.03
N ASP A 109 -7.82 -12.41 7.03
CA ASP A 109 -8.57 -11.16 6.88
C ASP A 109 -7.78 -9.90 7.16
N GLU A 110 -6.76 -9.97 8.03
CA GLU A 110 -5.96 -8.83 8.46
C GLU A 110 -4.46 -9.09 8.25
N ASN A 111 -4.05 -9.14 7.00
CA ASN A 111 -2.66 -9.29 6.58
C ASN A 111 -2.17 -8.07 5.78
N CYS A 112 -0.87 -8.01 5.49
CA CYS A 112 -0.26 -6.88 4.79
C CYS A 112 -0.88 -6.61 3.40
N GLN A 113 -1.32 -7.64 2.71
CA GLN A 113 -1.94 -7.52 1.38
C GLN A 113 -3.35 -6.92 1.47
N LYS A 114 -4.14 -7.39 2.44
CA LYS A 114 -5.47 -6.82 2.74
C LYS A 114 -5.37 -5.38 3.22
N PHE A 115 -4.38 -5.07 4.06
CA PHE A 115 -4.07 -3.71 4.49
C PHE A 115 -3.85 -2.78 3.30
N CYS A 116 -2.94 -3.15 2.40
CA CYS A 116 -2.67 -2.37 1.19
C CYS A 116 -3.93 -2.20 0.32
N GLN A 117 -4.72 -3.25 0.16
CA GLN A 117 -5.95 -3.21 -0.64
C GLN A 117 -7.02 -2.32 -0.02
N LYS A 118 -7.21 -2.38 1.30
CA LYS A 118 -8.15 -1.50 2.02
C LYS A 118 -7.79 -0.02 1.86
N ILE A 119 -6.52 0.34 1.98
CA ILE A 119 -6.05 1.72 1.77
C ILE A 119 -6.31 2.17 0.33
N ILE A 120 -5.95 1.36 -0.67
CA ILE A 120 -6.16 1.69 -2.09
C ILE A 120 -7.66 1.90 -2.37
N ASN A 121 -8.51 1.02 -1.86
CA ASN A 121 -9.96 1.13 -2.04
C ASN A 121 -10.52 2.40 -1.38
N SER A 122 -10.05 2.74 -0.17
CA SER A 122 -10.46 3.96 0.54
C SER A 122 -10.06 5.22 -0.22
N ILE A 123 -8.85 5.27 -0.78
CA ILE A 123 -8.39 6.38 -1.62
C ILE A 123 -9.26 6.53 -2.88
N ARG A 124 -9.66 5.43 -3.49
CA ARG A 124 -10.55 5.44 -4.66
C ARG A 124 -11.95 5.96 -4.32
N THR A 125 -12.46 5.63 -3.13
CA THR A 125 -13.79 6.05 -2.67
C THR A 125 -13.86 7.55 -2.38
N ILE A 126 -12.80 8.19 -1.89
CA ILE A 126 -12.73 9.64 -1.71
C ILE A 126 -13.06 10.39 -3.02
N LYS A 127 -12.64 9.87 -4.16
CA LYS A 127 -12.98 10.40 -5.50
C LYS A 127 -14.48 10.52 -5.76
N PHE A 128 -15.25 9.51 -5.37
CA PHE A 128 -16.70 9.45 -5.63
C PHE A 128 -17.47 10.46 -4.78
N HIS A 129 -17.07 10.68 -3.54
CA HIS A 129 -17.75 11.65 -2.66
C HIS A 129 -17.57 13.09 -3.14
N PHE A 130 -16.38 13.47 -3.57
CA PHE A 130 -16.13 14.80 -4.11
C PHE A 130 -16.89 15.06 -5.44
N PHE A 131 -16.95 14.06 -6.30
CA PHE A 131 -17.69 14.18 -7.56
C PHE A 131 -19.19 14.34 -7.32
N ASN A 132 -19.78 13.63 -6.37
CA ASN A 132 -21.18 13.75 -6.00
C ASN A 132 -21.48 15.08 -5.32
N ILE A 133 -20.59 15.63 -4.50
CA ILE A 133 -20.75 16.95 -3.88
C ILE A 133 -20.67 18.06 -4.94
N MET A 134 -19.75 17.97 -5.89
CA MET A 134 -19.65 18.92 -6.99
C MET A 134 -20.90 18.90 -7.91
N ILE A 135 -21.45 17.73 -8.20
CA ILE A 135 -22.69 17.60 -8.98
C ILE A 135 -23.88 18.17 -8.19
N PHE A 136 -23.95 17.98 -6.87
CA PHE A 136 -25.01 18.57 -6.03
C PHE A 136 -24.95 20.11 -5.98
N ILE A 137 -23.75 20.69 -5.96
CA ILE A 137 -23.57 22.16 -5.94
C ILE A 137 -23.97 22.80 -7.31
N ILE A 138 -23.79 22.04 -8.41
CA ILE A 138 -24.14 22.54 -9.77
C ILE A 138 -25.64 22.39 -10.07
N LEU A 139 -26.35 21.51 -9.35
CA LEU A 139 -27.78 21.22 -9.59
C LEU A 139 -28.75 21.93 -8.64
N ILE A 140 -28.27 22.81 -7.74
CA ILE A 140 -29.17 23.68 -6.95
C ILE A 140 -29.30 25.02 -7.67
N PRO A 141 -30.48 25.35 -8.21
CA PRO A 141 -30.72 26.64 -8.89
C PRO A 141 -30.67 27.81 -7.92
#